data_6b1229f3b04963a36c3f0bd501d00e87
#
_entry.id   6b1229f3b04963a36c3f0bd501d00e87
#
_cell.length_a   1.000
_cell.length_b   1.000
_cell.length_c   1.000
_cell.angle_alpha   90.00
_cell.angle_beta   90.00
_cell.angle_gamma   90.00
#
_symmetry.space_group_name_H-M   'P 1'
#
loop_
_entity.id
_entity.type
_entity.pdbx_description
1 polymer ?
#
loop_
_entity_poly.entity_id
_entity_poly.type
_entity_poly.pdbx_seq_one_letter_code
_entity_poly.pdbx_strand_id
1 'polypeptide(L)'
;DLYFDEGFIKVEGKGSKQRLVPISPRAINEIKLYIPDRNQIEVKKGHEDFVFVSQRRGKGLSRIMIFHMIKELAEKAGITKNISPHTFRHSFATHLLEGGANLRAIQCMLGHESIATTEIYTHIDRNMLRSEIIEHHPRNIKYRKEKEELFH
;
A
#
# COMPACT_ATOMS: atom_id res chain seq x y z
N ASP A 1 9.76 4.79 -5.03
CA ASP A 1 10.55 3.66 -5.56
C ASP A 1 9.91 2.34 -5.10
N LEU A 2 9.91 1.35 -6.00
CA LEU A 2 9.33 0.03 -5.80
C LEU A 2 10.45 -1.01 -5.71
N TYR A 3 10.55 -1.68 -4.57
CA TYR A 3 11.52 -2.75 -4.33
C TYR A 3 10.76 -4.08 -4.20
N PHE A 4 10.25 -4.57 -5.32
CA PHE A 4 9.34 -5.73 -5.33
C PHE A 4 10.01 -7.04 -4.92
N ASP A 5 11.26 -7.23 -5.25
CA ASP A 5 12.00 -8.44 -4.88
C ASP A 5 12.24 -8.51 -3.38
N GLU A 6 12.40 -7.35 -2.74
CA GLU A 6 12.56 -7.22 -1.29
C GLU A 6 11.21 -7.11 -0.57
N GLY A 7 10.12 -6.82 -1.28
CA GLY A 7 8.78 -6.64 -0.72
C GLY A 7 8.56 -5.32 0.01
N PHE A 8 9.18 -4.24 -0.47
CA PHE A 8 9.05 -2.90 0.10
C PHE A 8 8.78 -1.84 -0.95
N ILE A 9 8.13 -0.76 -0.51
CA ILE A 9 8.03 0.51 -1.25
C ILE A 9 8.65 1.62 -0.41
N LYS A 10 9.32 2.55 -1.08
CA LYS A 10 9.79 3.77 -0.45
C LYS A 10 8.76 4.87 -0.68
N VAL A 11 8.26 5.43 0.39
CA VAL A 11 7.28 6.52 0.36
C VAL A 11 7.86 7.77 1.03
N GLU A 12 7.50 8.93 0.49
CA GLU A 12 7.82 10.22 1.06
C GLU A 12 6.59 10.78 1.77
N GLY A 13 6.76 11.14 3.03
CA GLY A 13 5.74 11.72 3.87
C GLY A 13 5.89 13.24 4.01
N LYS A 14 5.15 13.81 4.96
CA LYS A 14 5.22 15.24 5.30
C LYS A 14 6.64 15.64 5.70
N GLY A 15 7.12 16.76 5.19
CA GLY A 15 8.46 17.27 5.46
C GLY A 15 9.58 16.49 4.77
N SER A 16 9.28 15.88 3.61
CA SER A 16 10.21 15.07 2.80
C SER A 16 10.86 13.90 3.55
N LYS A 17 10.23 13.46 4.65
CA LYS A 17 10.68 12.29 5.38
C LYS A 17 10.36 11.01 4.60
N GLN A 18 11.38 10.27 4.26
CA GLN A 18 11.27 9.00 3.54
C GLN A 18 11.15 7.84 4.52
N ARG A 19 10.33 6.86 4.18
CA ARG A 19 10.22 5.60 4.91
C ARG A 19 10.02 4.42 3.97
N LEU A 20 10.47 3.26 4.41
CA LEU A 20 10.19 2.00 3.75
C LEU A 20 8.92 1.39 4.36
N VAL A 21 7.98 1.06 3.51
CA VAL A 21 6.73 0.42 3.89
C VAL A 21 6.67 -0.95 3.23
N PRO A 22 6.46 -2.04 3.99
CA PRO A 22 6.32 -3.35 3.40
C PRO A 22 5.05 -3.42 2.55
N ILE A 23 5.15 -4.15 1.44
CA ILE A 23 4.04 -4.38 0.51
C ILE A 23 3.74 -5.87 0.41
N SER A 24 2.47 -6.23 0.39
CA SER A 24 2.07 -7.62 0.33
C SER A 24 2.33 -8.25 -1.04
N PRO A 25 2.59 -9.57 -1.11
CA PRO A 25 2.75 -10.29 -2.37
C PRO A 25 1.54 -10.11 -3.30
N ARG A 26 0.32 -10.04 -2.74
CA ARG A 26 -0.88 -9.77 -3.53
C ARG A 26 -0.85 -8.39 -4.17
N ALA A 27 -0.53 -7.35 -3.42
CA ALA A 27 -0.44 -5.99 -3.95
C ALA A 27 0.66 -5.85 -5.01
N ILE A 28 1.80 -6.52 -4.81
CA ILE A 28 2.87 -6.59 -5.83
C ILE A 28 2.34 -7.23 -7.11
N ASN A 29 1.61 -8.34 -7.01
CA ASN A 29 1.04 -9.02 -8.17
C ASN A 29 0.05 -8.12 -8.92
N GLU A 30 -0.85 -7.44 -8.22
CA GLU A 30 -1.81 -6.51 -8.83
C GLU A 30 -1.09 -5.35 -9.56
N ILE A 31 -0.02 -4.81 -8.98
CA ILE A 31 0.77 -3.77 -9.64
C ILE A 31 1.47 -4.34 -10.89
N LYS A 32 2.04 -5.54 -10.81
CA LYS A 32 2.68 -6.20 -11.97
C LYS A 32 1.69 -6.44 -13.11
N LEU A 33 0.44 -6.78 -12.81
CA LEU A 33 -0.62 -6.93 -13.82
C LEU A 33 -1.01 -5.58 -14.45
N TYR A 34 -0.95 -4.49 -13.71
CA TYR A 34 -1.25 -3.14 -14.19
C TYR A 34 -0.14 -2.54 -15.08
N ILE A 35 1.14 -2.86 -14.83
CA ILE A 35 2.28 -2.25 -15.53
C ILE A 35 2.18 -2.34 -17.07
N PRO A 36 1.78 -3.46 -17.71
CA PRO A 36 1.62 -3.52 -19.15
C PRO A 36 0.64 -2.48 -19.70
N ASP A 37 -0.51 -2.31 -19.03
CA ASP A 37 -1.52 -1.31 -19.43
C ASP A 37 -1.00 0.11 -19.23
N ARG A 38 -0.30 0.35 -18.11
CA ARG A 38 0.36 1.63 -17.82
C ARG A 38 1.36 2.00 -18.92
N ASN A 39 2.11 1.05 -19.45
CA ASN A 39 3.13 1.28 -20.46
C ASN A 39 2.54 1.63 -21.84
N GLN A 40 1.24 1.40 -22.06
CA GLN A 40 0.52 1.84 -23.26
C GLN A 40 0.02 3.28 -23.16
N ILE A 41 0.07 3.90 -21.99
CA ILE A 41 -0.39 5.28 -21.78
C ILE A 41 0.72 6.23 -22.27
N GLU A 42 0.35 7.19 -23.11
CA GLU A 42 1.23 8.30 -23.46
C GLU A 42 1.42 9.21 -22.23
N VAL A 43 2.56 9.08 -21.60
CA VAL A 43 2.87 9.80 -20.35
C VAL A 43 3.50 11.15 -20.70
N LYS A 44 2.98 12.21 -20.07
CA LYS A 44 3.52 13.56 -20.25
C LYS A 44 4.86 13.72 -19.55
N LYS A 45 5.71 14.57 -20.16
CA LYS A 45 7.03 14.92 -19.64
C LYS A 45 6.95 15.35 -18.16
N GLY A 46 7.82 14.75 -17.35
CA GLY A 46 7.89 14.97 -15.90
C GLY A 46 6.94 14.09 -15.08
N HIS A 47 6.24 13.15 -15.72
CA HIS A 47 5.36 12.18 -15.04
C HIS A 47 5.75 10.72 -15.29
N GLU A 48 6.90 10.49 -15.90
CA GLU A 48 7.37 9.17 -16.31
C GLU A 48 7.60 8.24 -15.12
N ASP A 49 8.07 8.77 -14.01
CA ASP A 49 8.38 8.01 -12.79
C ASP A 49 7.15 7.67 -11.93
N PHE A 50 5.97 8.18 -12.29
CA PHE A 50 4.74 7.83 -11.58
C PHE A 50 4.27 6.43 -11.93
N VAL A 51 4.04 5.60 -10.92
CA VAL A 51 3.47 4.26 -11.10
C VAL A 51 2.04 4.37 -11.61
N PHE A 52 1.21 5.15 -10.93
CA PHE A 52 -0.19 5.32 -11.29
C PHE A 52 -0.38 6.59 -12.11
N VAL A 53 -0.82 6.40 -13.34
CA VAL A 53 -0.98 7.46 -14.34
C VAL A 53 -2.43 7.51 -14.81
N SER A 54 -2.94 8.72 -14.98
CA SER A 54 -4.26 8.93 -15.59
C SER A 54 -4.22 8.60 -17.08
N GLN A 55 -4.98 7.62 -17.49
CA GLN A 55 -5.12 7.22 -18.88
C GLN A 55 -5.56 8.40 -19.78
N ARG A 56 -6.47 9.24 -19.29
CA ARG A 56 -7.00 10.39 -20.03
C ARG A 56 -6.02 11.57 -20.12
N ARG A 57 -5.20 11.77 -19.09
CA ARG A 57 -4.37 12.99 -18.96
C ARG A 57 -2.89 12.74 -19.19
N GLY A 58 -2.43 11.51 -19.16
CA GLY A 58 -1.01 11.15 -19.19
C GLY A 58 -0.19 11.69 -18.02
N LYS A 59 -0.83 12.00 -16.90
CA LYS A 59 -0.19 12.56 -15.69
C LYS A 59 -0.37 11.64 -14.50
N GLY A 60 0.60 11.64 -13.60
CA GLY A 60 0.49 10.92 -12.33
C GLY A 60 -0.81 11.26 -11.59
N LEU A 61 -1.41 10.27 -10.93
CA LEU A 61 -2.63 10.46 -10.16
C LEU A 61 -2.39 11.37 -8.96
N SER A 62 -3.23 12.39 -8.79
CA SER A 62 -3.25 13.24 -7.61
C SER A 62 -4.05 12.60 -6.47
N ARG A 63 -3.83 13.08 -5.23
CA ARG A 63 -4.62 12.65 -4.06
C ARG A 63 -6.12 12.86 -4.27
N ILE A 64 -6.52 13.96 -4.90
CA ILE A 64 -7.92 14.29 -5.19
C ILE A 64 -8.51 13.29 -6.18
N MET A 65 -7.77 12.92 -7.22
CA MET A 65 -8.22 11.92 -8.18
C MET A 65 -8.43 10.55 -7.52
N ILE A 66 -7.50 10.12 -6.68
CA ILE A 66 -7.62 8.87 -5.93
C ILE A 66 -8.84 8.91 -4.99
N PHE A 67 -9.09 10.04 -4.33
CA PHE A 67 -10.25 10.22 -3.48
C PHE A 67 -11.57 10.06 -4.27
N HIS A 68 -11.67 10.67 -5.45
CA HIS A 68 -12.84 10.53 -6.32
C HIS A 68 -13.03 9.11 -6.85
N MET A 69 -11.94 8.45 -7.26
CA MET A 69 -11.97 7.05 -7.69
C MET A 69 -12.49 6.13 -6.58
N ILE A 70 -12.05 6.32 -5.34
CA ILE A 70 -12.51 5.53 -4.19
C ILE A 70 -14.00 5.76 -3.95
N LYS A 71 -14.48 7.00 -4.03
CA LYS A 71 -15.92 7.29 -3.92
C LYS A 71 -16.75 6.61 -4.99
N GLU A 72 -16.32 6.71 -6.24
CA GLU A 72 -17.00 6.08 -7.37
C GLU A 72 -17.06 4.55 -7.21
N LEU A 73 -15.95 3.93 -6.77
CA LEU A 73 -15.91 2.50 -6.51
C LEU A 73 -16.81 2.09 -5.36
N ALA A 74 -16.88 2.89 -4.30
CA ALA A 74 -17.78 2.66 -3.18
C ALA A 74 -19.25 2.72 -3.59
N GLU A 75 -19.63 3.71 -4.39
CA GLU A 75 -20.98 3.83 -4.96
C GLU A 75 -21.34 2.63 -5.83
N LYS A 76 -20.44 2.22 -6.75
CA LYS A 76 -20.64 1.03 -7.59
C LYS A 76 -20.75 -0.27 -6.78
N ALA A 77 -20.09 -0.34 -5.63
CA ALA A 77 -20.18 -1.46 -4.71
C ALA A 77 -21.40 -1.41 -3.77
N GLY A 78 -22.28 -0.40 -3.90
CA GLY A 78 -23.44 -0.23 -3.02
C GLY A 78 -23.09 0.15 -1.58
N ILE A 79 -21.89 0.69 -1.33
CA ILE A 79 -21.45 1.09 0.00
C ILE A 79 -21.95 2.50 0.28
N THR A 80 -22.84 2.62 1.26
CA THR A 80 -23.47 3.89 1.65
C THR A 80 -22.63 4.73 2.61
N LYS A 81 -21.66 4.11 3.31
CA LYS A 81 -20.73 4.81 4.20
C LYS A 81 -19.76 5.68 3.42
N ASN A 82 -19.39 6.82 4.00
CA ASN A 82 -18.38 7.69 3.42
C ASN A 82 -16.99 7.03 3.54
N ILE A 83 -16.42 6.62 2.42
CA ILE A 83 -15.11 5.95 2.34
C ILE A 83 -14.10 6.88 1.70
N SER A 84 -12.90 6.92 2.27
CA SER A 84 -11.78 7.75 1.83
C SER A 84 -10.46 6.98 1.96
N PRO A 85 -9.34 7.48 1.45
CA PRO A 85 -8.02 6.89 1.71
C PRO A 85 -7.70 6.70 3.19
N HIS A 86 -8.15 7.61 4.07
CA HIS A 86 -8.00 7.46 5.51
C HIS A 86 -8.78 6.27 6.09
N THR A 87 -9.92 5.94 5.50
CA THR A 87 -10.70 4.75 5.87
C THR A 87 -9.88 3.48 5.64
N PHE A 88 -9.21 3.37 4.49
CA PHE A 88 -8.33 2.24 4.19
C PHE A 88 -7.14 2.17 5.15
N ARG A 89 -6.52 3.32 5.44
CA ARG A 89 -5.43 3.39 6.41
C ARG A 89 -5.84 2.92 7.79
N HIS A 90 -6.99 3.39 8.27
CA HIS A 90 -7.56 2.98 9.55
C HIS A 90 -7.89 1.48 9.58
N SER A 91 -8.54 1.00 8.53
CA SER A 91 -8.88 -0.42 8.35
C SER A 91 -7.64 -1.31 8.34
N PHE A 92 -6.58 -0.88 7.65
CA PHE A 92 -5.31 -1.58 7.62
C PHE A 92 -4.70 -1.72 9.02
N ALA A 93 -4.64 -0.61 9.78
CA ALA A 93 -4.13 -0.61 11.14
C ALA A 93 -4.96 -1.51 12.07
N THR A 94 -6.28 -1.40 11.99
CA THR A 94 -7.21 -2.18 12.82
C THR A 94 -7.09 -3.68 12.52
N HIS A 95 -7.09 -4.07 11.26
CA HIS A 95 -6.96 -5.48 10.87
C HIS A 95 -5.63 -6.10 11.28
N LEU A 96 -4.54 -5.34 11.18
CA LEU A 96 -3.25 -5.83 11.67
C LEU A 96 -3.25 -6.00 13.19
N LEU A 97 -3.79 -5.02 13.91
CA LEU A 97 -3.86 -5.06 15.36
C LEU A 97 -4.74 -6.21 15.87
N GLU A 98 -5.91 -6.40 15.27
CA GLU A 98 -6.82 -7.52 15.55
C GLU A 98 -6.20 -8.87 15.21
N GLY A 99 -5.36 -8.91 14.16
CA GLY A 99 -4.60 -10.09 13.77
C GLY A 99 -3.41 -10.41 14.68
N GLY A 100 -3.12 -9.57 15.68
CA GLY A 100 -2.05 -9.76 16.65
C GLY A 100 -0.71 -9.13 16.26
N ALA A 101 -0.69 -8.24 15.26
CA ALA A 101 0.54 -7.55 14.86
C ALA A 101 1.06 -6.60 15.94
N ASN A 102 2.37 -6.41 15.95
CA ASN A 102 3.04 -5.51 16.89
C ASN A 102 2.62 -4.04 16.65
N LEU A 103 2.12 -3.37 17.68
CA LEU A 103 1.65 -1.98 17.59
C LEU A 103 2.75 -1.00 17.11
N ARG A 104 3.99 -1.19 17.55
CA ARG A 104 5.13 -0.34 17.11
C ARG A 104 5.42 -0.52 15.63
N ALA A 105 5.33 -1.75 15.13
CA ALA A 105 5.49 -2.03 13.71
C ALA A 105 4.41 -1.31 12.88
N ILE A 106 3.16 -1.35 13.32
CA ILE A 106 2.04 -0.64 12.69
C ILE A 106 2.30 0.87 12.68
N GLN A 107 2.73 1.44 13.80
CA GLN A 107 3.05 2.88 13.90
C GLN A 107 4.18 3.28 12.95
N CYS A 108 5.22 2.48 12.82
CA CYS A 108 6.31 2.70 11.87
C CYS A 108 5.83 2.70 10.42
N MET A 109 5.01 1.73 10.04
CA MET A 109 4.45 1.64 8.68
C MET A 109 3.59 2.85 8.34
N LEU A 110 2.82 3.34 9.30
CA LEU A 110 1.92 4.48 9.12
C LEU A 110 2.64 5.83 9.25
N GLY A 111 3.83 5.88 9.82
CA GLY A 111 4.60 7.11 10.01
C GLY A 111 3.97 8.06 11.02
N HIS A 112 3.48 7.55 12.16
CA HIS A 112 3.04 8.36 13.27
C HIS A 112 4.22 9.09 13.93
N GLU A 113 4.16 10.40 14.04
CA GLU A 113 5.26 11.28 14.47
C GLU A 113 5.57 11.23 15.98
N SER A 114 4.78 10.55 16.78
CA SER A 114 4.85 10.65 18.25
C SER A 114 5.94 9.81 18.92
N ILE A 115 6.72 9.03 18.16
CA ILE A 115 7.86 8.27 18.67
C ILE A 115 9.06 8.64 17.81
N ALA A 116 10.19 8.98 18.45
CA ALA A 116 11.43 9.38 17.79
C ALA A 116 11.77 8.45 16.59
N THR A 117 11.46 8.94 15.39
CA THR A 117 11.35 8.14 14.17
C THR A 117 12.69 7.55 13.73
N THR A 118 13.82 8.10 14.16
CA THR A 118 15.16 7.67 13.76
C THR A 118 15.66 6.48 14.56
N GLU A 119 15.30 6.36 15.84
CA GLU A 119 15.75 5.25 16.68
C GLU A 119 14.94 3.95 16.44
N ILE A 120 13.67 4.06 16.02
CA ILE A 120 12.80 2.90 15.79
C ILE A 120 13.21 2.11 14.54
N TYR A 121 13.68 2.79 13.49
CA TYR A 121 14.16 2.12 12.26
C TYR A 121 15.47 1.35 12.45
N THR A 122 16.26 1.66 13.49
CA THR A 122 17.49 0.92 13.82
C THR A 122 17.21 -0.38 14.60
N HIS A 123 16.04 -0.50 15.26
CA HIS A 123 15.68 -1.64 16.09
C HIS A 123 14.59 -2.55 15.51
N ILE A 124 13.84 -2.11 14.50
CA ILE A 124 12.85 -2.94 13.82
C ILE A 124 13.45 -3.39 12.49
N ASP A 125 13.81 -4.66 12.42
CA ASP A 125 14.29 -5.30 11.19
C ASP A 125 13.21 -5.21 10.09
N ARG A 126 13.64 -4.93 8.86
CA ARG A 126 12.77 -4.92 7.66
C ARG A 126 12.00 -6.23 7.51
N ASN A 127 12.62 -7.34 7.83
CA ASN A 127 12.01 -8.66 7.80
C ASN A 127 10.85 -8.76 8.79
N MET A 128 10.98 -8.17 9.96
CA MET A 128 9.91 -8.12 10.96
C MET A 128 8.70 -7.33 10.44
N LEU A 129 8.90 -6.14 9.86
CA LEU A 129 7.79 -5.36 9.29
C LEU A 129 7.05 -6.12 8.18
N ARG A 130 7.79 -6.86 7.36
CA ARG A 130 7.21 -7.67 6.30
C ARG A 130 6.42 -8.87 6.86
N SER A 131 6.95 -9.57 7.85
CA SER A 131 6.27 -10.70 8.48
C SER A 131 4.96 -10.27 9.15
N GLU A 132 4.93 -9.10 9.79
CA GLU A 132 3.72 -8.55 10.40
C GLU A 132 2.55 -8.42 9.40
N ILE A 133 2.81 -7.97 8.18
CA ILE A 133 1.77 -7.90 7.15
C ILE A 133 1.39 -9.29 6.63
N ILE A 134 2.38 -10.13 6.36
CA ILE A 134 2.14 -11.45 5.75
C ILE A 134 1.37 -12.36 6.71
N GLU A 135 1.70 -12.33 8.00
CA GLU A 135 1.15 -13.22 9.00
C GLU A 135 -0.17 -12.73 9.59
N HIS A 136 -0.35 -11.41 9.70
CA HIS A 136 -1.45 -10.83 10.47
C HIS A 136 -2.52 -10.12 9.63
N HIS A 137 -2.26 -9.76 8.37
CA HIS A 137 -3.27 -9.09 7.57
C HIS A 137 -4.22 -10.10 6.90
N PRO A 138 -5.56 -10.03 7.14
CA PRO A 138 -6.54 -11.02 6.68
C PRO A 138 -6.50 -11.33 5.19
N ARG A 139 -6.30 -10.31 4.35
CA ARG A 139 -6.24 -10.48 2.89
C ARG A 139 -5.03 -11.28 2.42
N ASN A 140 -3.91 -11.20 3.14
CA ASN A 140 -2.72 -11.99 2.83
C ASN A 140 -2.88 -13.44 3.28
N ILE A 141 -3.48 -13.67 4.43
CA ILE A 141 -3.81 -15.00 4.92
C ILE A 141 -4.73 -15.71 3.93
N LYS A 142 -5.78 -15.02 3.45
CA LYS A 142 -6.70 -15.57 2.45
C LYS A 142 -5.98 -15.85 1.12
N TYR A 143 -5.18 -14.93 0.61
CA TYR A 143 -4.43 -15.09 -0.63
C TYR A 143 -3.45 -16.26 -0.59
N ARG A 144 -2.83 -16.50 0.55
CA ARG A 144 -1.92 -17.64 0.75
C ARG A 144 -2.67 -18.96 0.70
N LYS A 145 -3.83 -19.06 1.35
CA LYS A 145 -4.70 -20.24 1.31
C LYS A 145 -5.21 -20.53 -0.11
N GLU A 146 -5.70 -19.52 -0.82
CA GLU A 146 -6.14 -19.64 -2.21
C GLU A 146 -5.02 -20.15 -3.14
N LYS A 147 -3.76 -19.74 -2.91
CA LYS A 147 -2.62 -20.27 -3.67
C LYS A 147 -2.26 -21.70 -3.30
N GLU A 148 -2.29 -22.06 -2.04
CA GLU A 148 -2.02 -23.43 -1.57
C GLU A 148 -3.04 -24.41 -2.13
N GLU A 149 -4.32 -24.03 -2.21
CA GLU A 149 -5.40 -24.83 -2.80
C GLU A 149 -5.27 -25.03 -4.33
N LEU A 150 -4.65 -24.09 -5.05
CA LEU A 150 -4.44 -24.18 -6.50
C LEU A 150 -3.30 -25.13 -6.90
N PHE A 151 -2.43 -25.49 -5.96
CA PHE A 151 -1.27 -26.36 -6.19
C PHE A 151 -1.44 -27.76 -5.59
N HIS A 152 -2.61 -28.05 -5.02
CA HIS A 152 -3.05 -29.39 -4.59
C HIS A 152 -4.23 -29.87 -5.41
#